data_71c8acf0c69a104fb8765aa159051c54
#
_entry.id   71c8acf0c69a104fb8765aa159051c54
#
_cell.length_a   1.000
_cell.length_b   1.000
_cell.length_c   1.000
_cell.angle_alpha   90.00
_cell.angle_beta   90.00
_cell.angle_gamma   90.00
#
_symmetry.space_group_name_H-M   'P 1'
#
loop_
_entity.id
_entity.type
_entity.pdbx_description
1 polymer ?
#
loop_
_entity_poly.entity_id
_entity_poly.type
_entity_poly.pdbx_seq_one_letter_code
_entity_poly.pdbx_strand_id
1 'polypeptide(L)'
;MGPDSTPAEILTETCTIAMIGASPDPAKPSYGVMEYLMAQGYKVIPVRPGEGEILGMPIVNSLAGIDEPIHMVDVFRRSEAAPDIAREAVAAGAISLWLQPGCVSDEARGIATSAGLAFAQDICTKQVHRDQSVGPIGPSLLP
;
A
#
# COMPACT_ATOMS: atom_id res chain seq x y z
N MET A 1 -7.37 -13.03 2.61
CA MET A 1 -6.63 -12.32 1.54
C MET A 1 -5.35 -13.09 1.25
N GLY A 2 -5.04 -13.30 0.01
CA GLY A 2 -3.87 -14.05 -0.42
C GLY A 2 -3.53 -13.78 -1.89
N PRO A 3 -2.58 -14.58 -2.49
CA PRO A 3 -2.08 -14.33 -3.85
C PRO A 3 -3.14 -14.26 -4.94
N ASP A 4 -4.29 -14.90 -4.73
CA ASP A 4 -5.39 -14.92 -5.72
C ASP A 4 -6.43 -13.81 -5.51
N SER A 5 -6.24 -12.95 -4.52
CA SER A 5 -7.18 -11.87 -4.24
C SER A 5 -7.19 -10.84 -5.37
N THR A 6 -8.39 -10.38 -5.74
CA THR A 6 -8.54 -9.30 -6.73
C THR A 6 -8.17 -7.96 -6.10
N PRO A 7 -7.86 -6.93 -6.92
CA PRO A 7 -7.61 -5.58 -6.39
C PRO A 7 -8.75 -5.06 -5.51
N ALA A 8 -10.01 -5.29 -5.90
CA ALA A 8 -11.15 -4.85 -5.10
C ALA A 8 -11.21 -5.57 -3.75
N GLU A 9 -10.92 -6.88 -3.73
CA GLU A 9 -10.86 -7.65 -2.50
C GLU A 9 -9.74 -7.16 -1.57
N ILE A 10 -8.58 -6.84 -2.14
CA ILE A 10 -7.47 -6.28 -1.36
C ILE A 10 -7.91 -5.00 -0.65
N LEU A 11 -8.53 -4.08 -1.38
CA LEU A 11 -9.00 -2.81 -0.80
C LEU A 11 -10.09 -3.01 0.25
N THR A 12 -10.99 -3.96 0.02
CA THR A 12 -12.07 -4.26 0.96
C THR A 12 -11.52 -4.77 2.30
N GLU A 13 -10.51 -5.61 2.26
CA GLU A 13 -9.93 -6.25 3.46
C GLU A 13 -8.78 -5.47 4.08
N THR A 14 -8.51 -4.25 3.59
CA THR A 14 -7.45 -3.38 4.10
C THR A 14 -8.03 -2.30 5.00
N CYS A 15 -7.38 -2.00 6.11
CA CYS A 15 -7.65 -0.83 6.93
C CYS A 15 -6.43 0.07 7.03
N THR A 16 -5.25 -0.51 7.25
CA THR A 16 -3.99 0.23 7.42
C THR A 16 -3.09 0.07 6.21
N ILE A 17 -2.70 1.18 5.63
CA ILE A 17 -1.87 1.25 4.42
C ILE A 17 -0.56 1.96 4.76
N ALA A 18 0.58 1.34 4.44
CA ALA A 18 1.87 1.99 4.46
C ALA A 18 2.17 2.48 3.04
N MET A 19 2.20 3.78 2.84
CA MET A 19 2.39 4.38 1.52
C MET A 19 3.84 4.78 1.32
N ILE A 20 4.59 3.99 0.55
CA ILE A 20 6.00 4.25 0.25
C ILE A 20 6.11 5.25 -0.90
N GLY A 21 6.93 6.28 -0.71
CA GLY A 21 7.07 7.34 -1.69
C GLY A 21 5.99 8.42 -1.56
N ALA A 22 5.33 8.48 -0.41
CA ALA A 22 4.37 9.54 -0.12
C ALA A 22 5.06 10.90 -0.18
N SER A 23 4.34 11.91 -0.68
CA SER A 23 4.87 13.27 -0.84
C SER A 23 3.97 14.31 -0.17
N PRO A 24 4.56 15.32 0.49
CA PRO A 24 3.79 16.44 1.03
C PRO A 24 3.38 17.44 -0.06
N ASP A 25 3.87 17.28 -1.28
CA ASP A 25 3.57 18.16 -2.40
C ASP A 25 2.20 17.81 -3.00
N PRO A 26 1.19 18.71 -2.92
CA PRO A 26 -0.13 18.43 -3.48
C PRO A 26 -0.14 18.17 -4.99
N ALA A 27 0.91 18.55 -5.70
CA ALA A 27 1.02 18.30 -7.14
C ALA A 27 1.45 16.86 -7.46
N LYS A 28 1.91 16.09 -6.47
CA LYS A 28 2.35 14.71 -6.70
C LYS A 28 1.18 13.74 -6.61
N PRO A 29 1.14 12.69 -7.46
CA PRO A 29 0.04 11.73 -7.46
C PRO A 29 -0.24 11.07 -6.11
N SER A 30 0.81 10.79 -5.33
CA SER A 30 0.64 10.14 -4.03
C SER A 30 -0.20 10.98 -3.06
N TYR A 31 -0.10 12.31 -3.14
CA TYR A 31 -0.84 13.19 -2.23
C TYR A 31 -2.35 13.05 -2.42
N GLY A 32 -2.82 13.15 -3.67
CA GLY A 32 -4.25 13.03 -3.97
C GLY A 32 -4.81 11.64 -3.66
N VAL A 33 -4.02 10.59 -3.90
CA VAL A 33 -4.42 9.23 -3.57
C VAL A 33 -4.52 9.05 -2.06
N MET A 34 -3.53 9.55 -1.31
CA MET A 34 -3.55 9.49 0.15
C MET A 34 -4.77 10.22 0.72
N GLU A 35 -5.03 11.44 0.24
CA GLU A 35 -6.17 12.23 0.69
C GLU A 35 -7.49 11.50 0.43
N TYR A 36 -7.64 10.93 -0.78
CA TYR A 36 -8.84 10.17 -1.13
C TYR A 36 -9.03 8.96 -0.21
N LEU A 37 -7.99 8.16 -0.03
CA LEU A 37 -8.08 6.94 0.79
C LEU A 37 -8.40 7.26 2.25
N MET A 38 -7.79 8.30 2.79
CA MET A 38 -8.09 8.75 4.16
C MET A 38 -9.56 9.19 4.28
N ALA A 39 -10.09 9.88 3.28
CA ALA A 39 -11.50 10.30 3.26
C ALA A 39 -12.45 9.10 3.20
N GLN A 40 -11.99 7.97 2.66
CA GLN A 40 -12.77 6.74 2.61
C GLN A 40 -12.68 5.92 3.90
N GLY A 41 -11.84 6.33 4.85
CA GLY A 41 -11.72 5.65 6.14
C GLY A 41 -10.45 4.82 6.34
N TYR A 42 -9.57 4.77 5.34
CA TYR A 42 -8.29 4.07 5.50
C TYR A 42 -7.34 4.87 6.38
N LYS A 43 -6.57 4.16 7.22
CA LYS A 43 -5.43 4.76 7.90
C LYS A 43 -4.23 4.66 6.96
N VAL A 44 -3.68 5.79 6.54
CA VAL A 44 -2.53 5.82 5.63
C VAL A 44 -1.33 6.37 6.36
N ILE A 45 -0.27 5.56 6.45
CA ILE A 45 0.98 5.93 7.11
C ILE A 45 1.98 6.30 6.01
N PRO A 46 2.41 7.59 5.94
CA PRO A 46 3.36 8.00 4.89
C PRO A 46 4.76 7.52 5.23
N VAL A 47 5.40 6.82 4.29
CA VAL A 47 6.75 6.29 4.44
C VAL A 47 7.68 6.98 3.45
N ARG A 48 8.65 7.70 3.97
CA ARG A 48 9.70 8.37 3.18
C ARG A 48 10.81 8.83 4.11
N PRO A 49 12.02 9.12 3.58
CA PRO A 49 13.06 9.74 4.39
C PRO A 49 12.65 11.15 4.81
N GLY A 50 13.01 11.55 6.02
CA GLY A 50 12.77 12.89 6.52
C GLY A 50 11.85 12.95 7.71
N GLU A 51 11.46 14.18 8.07
CA GLU A 51 10.64 14.46 9.23
C GLU A 51 9.40 15.24 8.82
N GLY A 52 8.44 15.33 9.73
CA GLY A 52 7.22 16.10 9.53
C GLY A 52 6.00 15.24 9.35
N GLU A 53 4.99 15.83 8.70
CA GLU A 53 3.70 15.20 8.51
C GLU A 53 3.22 15.38 7.07
N ILE A 54 2.36 14.47 6.64
CA ILE A 54 1.62 14.61 5.38
C ILE A 54 0.16 14.41 5.74
N LEU A 55 -0.69 15.39 5.42
CA LEU A 55 -2.13 15.36 5.74
C LEU A 55 -2.39 15.00 7.22
N GLY A 56 -1.56 15.52 8.12
CA GLY A 56 -1.68 15.28 9.56
C GLY A 56 -1.11 13.96 10.06
N MET A 57 -0.57 13.13 9.17
CA MET A 57 0.01 11.84 9.54
C MET A 57 1.53 11.96 9.65
N PRO A 58 2.13 11.54 10.78
CA PRO A 58 3.60 11.59 10.92
C PRO A 58 4.32 10.75 9.88
N ILE A 59 5.39 11.30 9.32
CA ILE A 59 6.24 10.57 8.37
C ILE A 59 7.04 9.52 9.13
N VAL A 60 7.09 8.31 8.57
CA VAL A 60 7.90 7.19 9.07
C VAL A 60 8.99 6.92 8.03
N ASN A 61 10.22 6.69 8.46
CA ASN A 61 11.36 6.57 7.54
C ASN A 61 11.44 5.23 6.81
N SER A 62 10.86 4.18 7.37
CA SER A 62 10.88 2.85 6.77
C SER A 62 9.73 2.00 7.31
N LEU A 63 9.42 0.89 6.63
CA LEU A 63 8.39 -0.05 7.11
C LEU A 63 8.74 -0.60 8.50
N ALA A 64 10.02 -0.81 8.78
CA ALA A 64 10.46 -1.32 10.08
C ALA A 64 10.11 -0.40 11.25
N GLY A 65 9.88 0.88 10.98
CA GLY A 65 9.48 1.85 12.01
C GLY A 65 8.00 1.86 12.34
N ILE A 66 7.20 1.03 11.68
CA ILE A 66 5.75 0.95 11.92
C ILE A 66 5.47 -0.14 12.96
N ASP A 67 4.83 0.25 14.07
CA ASP A 67 4.58 -0.64 15.21
C ASP A 67 3.21 -1.33 15.17
N GLU A 68 2.44 -1.15 14.12
CA GLU A 68 1.11 -1.73 14.00
C GLU A 68 1.02 -2.62 12.76
N PRO A 69 0.02 -3.53 12.70
CA PRO A 69 -0.15 -4.38 11.53
C PRO A 69 -0.35 -3.57 10.25
N ILE A 70 0.34 -3.95 9.19
CA ILE A 70 0.23 -3.33 7.86
C ILE A 70 -0.58 -4.26 6.98
N HIS A 71 -1.74 -3.80 6.50
CA HIS A 71 -2.57 -4.62 5.62
C HIS A 71 -2.13 -4.49 4.17
N MET A 72 -1.69 -3.31 3.76
CA MET A 72 -1.20 -3.05 2.41
C MET A 72 0.04 -2.18 2.44
N VAL A 73 1.04 -2.54 1.64
CA VAL A 73 2.15 -1.65 1.28
C VAL A 73 1.83 -1.10 -0.10
N ASP A 74 1.59 0.21 -0.19
CA ASP A 74 1.19 0.91 -1.41
C ASP A 74 2.38 1.71 -1.92
N VAL A 75 2.82 1.46 -3.17
CA VAL A 75 4.13 1.89 -3.66
C VAL A 75 4.03 2.93 -4.76
N PHE A 76 4.57 4.12 -4.49
CA PHE A 76 4.76 5.21 -5.43
C PHE A 76 6.26 5.36 -5.71
N ARG A 77 6.86 4.38 -6.32
CA ARG A 77 8.29 4.36 -6.66
C ARG A 77 8.49 3.82 -8.06
N ARG A 78 9.73 3.91 -8.55
CA ARG A 78 10.09 3.34 -9.84
C ARG A 78 10.11 1.81 -9.77
N SER A 79 9.91 1.16 -10.90
CA SER A 79 9.89 -0.30 -10.99
C SER A 79 11.17 -0.95 -10.42
N GLU A 80 12.31 -0.30 -10.59
CA GLU A 80 13.60 -0.82 -10.12
C GLU A 80 13.68 -0.95 -8.60
N ALA A 81 12.89 -0.15 -7.87
CA ALA A 81 12.86 -0.21 -6.41
C ALA A 81 11.91 -1.31 -5.89
N ALA A 82 11.04 -1.83 -6.72
CA ALA A 82 9.97 -2.73 -6.27
C ALA A 82 10.46 -4.05 -5.67
N PRO A 83 11.49 -4.73 -6.20
CA PRO A 83 11.93 -5.99 -5.57
C PRO A 83 12.37 -5.83 -4.12
N ASP A 84 13.16 -4.80 -3.82
CA ASP A 84 13.61 -4.55 -2.44
C ASP A 84 12.45 -4.19 -1.54
N ILE A 85 11.50 -3.39 -2.04
CA ILE A 85 10.31 -3.03 -1.30
C ILE A 85 9.46 -4.28 -1.02
N ALA A 86 9.36 -5.20 -1.97
CA ALA A 86 8.65 -6.45 -1.76
C ALA A 86 9.29 -7.26 -0.61
N ARG A 87 10.61 -7.32 -0.54
CA ARG A 87 11.31 -8.00 0.55
C ARG A 87 11.05 -7.32 1.90
N GLU A 88 11.06 -6.00 1.91
CA GLU A 88 10.75 -5.22 3.12
C GLU A 88 9.30 -5.43 3.57
N ALA A 89 8.35 -5.50 2.63
CA ALA A 89 6.95 -5.76 2.93
C ALA A 89 6.75 -7.13 3.56
N VAL A 90 7.42 -8.15 3.01
CA VAL A 90 7.39 -9.50 3.57
C VAL A 90 7.97 -9.51 4.99
N ALA A 91 9.12 -8.86 5.18
CA ALA A 91 9.78 -8.80 6.48
C ALA A 91 8.93 -8.06 7.52
N ALA A 92 8.17 -7.07 7.09
CA ALA A 92 7.29 -6.30 7.98
C ALA A 92 5.96 -7.02 8.28
N GLY A 93 5.71 -8.17 7.68
CA GLY A 93 4.48 -8.92 7.89
C GLY A 93 3.26 -8.32 7.20
N ALA A 94 3.46 -7.56 6.13
CA ALA A 94 2.35 -6.99 5.36
C ALA A 94 1.51 -8.11 4.73
N ILE A 95 0.23 -7.84 4.52
CA ILE A 95 -0.70 -8.82 3.95
C ILE A 95 -0.81 -8.67 2.44
N SER A 96 -0.56 -7.47 1.93
CA SER A 96 -0.58 -7.21 0.49
C SER A 96 0.47 -6.20 0.07
N LEU A 97 0.83 -6.25 -1.22
CA LEU A 97 1.74 -5.31 -1.87
C LEU A 97 1.06 -4.77 -3.12
N TRP A 98 1.02 -3.44 -3.23
CA TRP A 98 0.34 -2.77 -4.34
C TRP A 98 1.29 -1.79 -5.02
N LEU A 99 1.55 -2.01 -6.31
CA LEU A 99 2.40 -1.12 -7.10
C LEU A 99 1.51 -0.21 -7.93
N GLN A 100 1.67 1.10 -7.76
CA GLN A 100 0.86 2.11 -8.45
C GLN A 100 1.22 2.22 -9.94
N PRO A 101 0.39 2.91 -10.77
CA PRO A 101 0.65 3.01 -12.22
C PRO A 101 2.08 3.40 -12.55
N GLY A 102 2.66 2.69 -13.52
CA GLY A 102 4.04 2.89 -13.94
C GLY A 102 5.05 2.08 -13.17
N CYS A 103 4.64 1.40 -12.09
CA CYS A 103 5.50 0.51 -11.34
C CYS A 103 5.14 -0.93 -11.66
N VAL A 104 6.03 -1.63 -12.33
CA VAL A 104 5.83 -3.02 -12.78
C VAL A 104 7.07 -3.83 -12.47
N SER A 105 6.90 -4.96 -11.79
CA SER A 105 8.02 -5.84 -11.45
C SER A 105 7.53 -7.27 -11.25
N ASP A 106 7.90 -8.16 -12.16
CA ASP A 106 7.59 -9.58 -12.02
C ASP A 106 8.41 -10.19 -10.89
N GLU A 107 9.61 -9.67 -10.64
CA GLU A 107 10.43 -10.11 -9.50
C GLU A 107 9.73 -9.79 -8.18
N ALA A 108 9.21 -8.57 -8.04
CA ALA A 108 8.46 -8.18 -6.84
C ALA A 108 7.20 -9.05 -6.66
N ARG A 109 6.49 -9.34 -7.76
CA ARG A 109 5.34 -10.26 -7.74
C ARG A 109 5.73 -11.61 -7.16
N GLY A 110 6.81 -12.18 -7.68
CA GLY A 110 7.30 -13.49 -7.22
C GLY A 110 7.66 -13.51 -5.76
N ILE A 111 8.36 -12.46 -5.30
CA ILE A 111 8.74 -12.32 -3.88
C ILE A 111 7.49 -12.26 -2.99
N ALA A 112 6.55 -11.39 -3.33
CA ALA A 112 5.34 -11.18 -2.55
C ALA A 112 4.44 -12.42 -2.53
N THR A 113 4.11 -12.96 -3.69
CA THR A 113 3.17 -14.08 -3.79
C THR A 113 3.75 -15.37 -3.21
N SER A 114 5.06 -15.59 -3.35
CA SER A 114 5.72 -16.75 -2.74
C SER A 114 5.67 -16.72 -1.21
N ALA A 115 5.54 -15.53 -0.64
CA ALA A 115 5.39 -15.36 0.80
C ALA A 115 3.93 -15.32 1.24
N GLY A 116 2.99 -15.50 0.32
CA GLY A 116 1.56 -15.54 0.61
C GLY A 116 0.86 -14.20 0.57
N LEU A 117 1.53 -13.13 0.14
CA LEU A 117 0.90 -11.82 0.02
C LEU A 117 -0.02 -11.75 -1.19
N ALA A 118 -1.12 -11.01 -1.04
CA ALA A 118 -1.89 -10.55 -2.19
C ALA A 118 -1.06 -9.49 -2.94
N PHE A 119 -1.25 -9.39 -4.26
CA PHE A 119 -0.42 -8.52 -5.08
C PHE A 119 -1.23 -7.87 -6.20
N ALA A 120 -0.99 -6.58 -6.41
CA ALA A 120 -1.51 -5.84 -7.55
C ALA A 120 -0.41 -4.92 -8.08
N GLN A 121 -0.40 -4.65 -9.39
CA GLN A 121 0.58 -3.73 -9.96
C GLN A 121 0.02 -2.98 -11.16
N ASP A 122 0.61 -1.80 -11.41
CA ASP A 122 0.30 -0.94 -12.54
C ASP A 122 -1.18 -0.52 -12.56
N ILE A 123 -1.72 -0.27 -11.36
CA ILE A 123 -3.12 0.08 -11.19
C ILE A 123 -3.23 1.04 -10.00
N CYS A 124 -4.16 1.99 -10.06
CA CYS A 124 -4.33 3.00 -9.02
C CYS A 124 -5.34 2.57 -7.95
N THR A 125 -4.95 2.59 -6.69
CA THR A 125 -5.84 2.26 -5.57
C THR A 125 -7.09 3.13 -5.53
N LYS A 126 -6.93 4.44 -5.74
CA LYS A 126 -8.05 5.38 -5.79
C LYS A 126 -9.03 5.02 -6.89
N GLN A 127 -8.51 4.70 -8.09
CA GLN A 127 -9.32 4.35 -9.24
C GLN A 127 -10.15 3.08 -8.97
N VAL A 128 -9.50 2.05 -8.49
CA VAL A 128 -10.17 0.77 -8.19
C VAL A 128 -11.20 0.95 -7.09
N HIS A 129 -10.85 1.67 -6.03
CA HIS A 129 -11.78 1.91 -4.92
C HIS A 129 -13.02 2.64 -5.40
N ARG A 130 -12.84 3.72 -6.16
CA ARG A 130 -13.95 4.53 -6.66
C ARG A 130 -14.89 3.73 -7.56
N ASP A 131 -14.34 2.80 -8.36
CA ASP A 131 -15.10 2.06 -9.35
C ASP A 131 -15.76 0.79 -8.79
N GLN A 132 -15.16 0.12 -7.81
CA GLN A 132 -15.55 -1.24 -7.45
C GLN A 132 -15.60 -1.56 -5.96
N SER A 133 -14.91 -0.81 -5.13
CA SER A 133 -14.72 -1.20 -3.74
C SER A 133 -15.77 -0.62 -2.81
N VAL A 134 -16.06 -1.34 -1.75
CA VAL A 134 -16.95 -0.89 -0.67
C VAL A 134 -16.19 -0.81 0.67
N GLY A 135 -14.86 -0.94 0.63
CA GLY A 135 -14.02 -0.89 1.82
C GLY A 135 -13.81 0.53 2.37
N PRO A 136 -13.13 0.69 3.49
CA PRO A 136 -12.49 -0.43 4.19
C PRO A 136 -13.46 -1.20 5.08
N ILE A 137 -13.37 -2.53 5.02
CA ILE A 137 -14.07 -3.42 5.96
C ILE A 137 -13.03 -4.04 6.91
N GLY A 138 -11.82 -4.23 6.41
CA GLY A 138 -10.73 -4.82 7.14
C GLY A 138 -10.60 -6.31 6.91
N PRO A 139 -9.54 -6.93 7.43
CA PRO A 139 -9.29 -8.36 7.27
C PRO A 139 -10.43 -9.19 7.85
N SER A 140 -10.74 -10.30 7.18
CA SER A 140 -11.73 -11.24 7.70
C SER A 140 -11.23 -11.83 9.01
N LEU A 141 -12.09 -11.81 10.02
CA LEU A 141 -11.81 -12.43 11.32
C LEU A 141 -12.31 -13.87 11.37
N LEU A 142 -12.94 -14.34 10.30
CA LEU A 142 -13.40 -15.71 10.22
C LEU A 142 -12.22 -16.66 10.03
N PRO A 143 -12.19 -17.76 10.77
CA PRO A 143 -11.12 -18.74 10.64
C PRO A 143 -11.11 -19.42 9.26
#